data_3b317276e7e83c29f826f972f625e65a
#
_entry.id   3b317276e7e83c29f826f972f625e65a
#
_cell.length_a   1.000
_cell.length_b   1.000
_cell.length_c   1.000
_cell.angle_alpha   90.00
_cell.angle_beta   90.00
_cell.angle_gamma   90.00
#
_symmetry.space_group_name_H-M   'P 1'
#
loop_
_entity.id
_entity.type
_entity.pdbx_description
1 polymer ?
#
loop_
_entity_poly.entity_id
_entity_poly.type
_entity_poly.pdbx_seq_one_letter_code
_entity_poly.pdbx_strand_id
1 'polypeptide(L)'
;MIDSLLLSDPVSNRVPVLLVADDDEDILTLVQLRLSRSGYEVIVARDGEEALRLAQERHPDLAVLDWMMPKASGLEVLRAIRANAETADIPVVLLTARASEADVQQGLDAGAVDYIAKPFSPQELATRVHDILGA
;
A
#
# COMPACT_ATOMS: atom_id res chain seq x y z
N MET A 1 -22.72 -14.22 27.70
CA MET A 1 -22.32 -14.11 27.16
C MET A 1 -21.83 -13.74 26.61
N ILE A 2 -21.60 -13.51 26.71
CA ILE A 2 -21.15 -13.17 26.14
C ILE A 2 -20.60 -12.91 25.50
N ASP A 3 -20.58 -12.72 25.66
CA ASP A 3 -20.13 -12.42 25.00
C ASP A 3 -19.61 -12.43 24.18
N SER A 4 -19.72 -12.75 24.11
CA SER A 4 -19.17 -12.80 23.22
C SER A 4 -18.97 -12.35 22.45
N LEU A 5 -19.14 -11.94 22.55
CA LEU A 5 -18.86 -11.46 21.94
C LEU A 5 -18.05 -11.07 21.73
N LEU A 6 -18.28 -10.65 22.15
CA LEU A 6 -17.28 -10.49 22.15
C LEU A 6 -16.43 -11.04 21.70
N LEU A 7 -16.85 -11.69 21.84
CA LEU A 7 -16.08 -12.48 21.21
C LEU A 7 -15.74 -12.23 19.86
N SER A 8 -16.37 -11.44 19.20
CA SER A 8 -15.91 -11.08 17.90
C SER A 8 -14.50 -10.58 18.05
N ASP A 9 -13.59 -11.24 17.38
CA ASP A 9 -12.22 -10.84 17.31
C ASP A 9 -12.20 -9.40 16.76
N PRO A 10 -11.70 -8.43 17.51
CA PRO A 10 -11.65 -7.06 17.01
C PRO A 10 -10.84 -6.93 15.73
N VAL A 11 -9.86 -7.80 15.52
CA VAL A 11 -9.04 -7.78 14.30
C VAL A 11 -9.88 -8.17 13.09
N SER A 12 -10.76 -9.16 13.20
CA SER A 12 -11.59 -9.58 12.07
C SER A 12 -12.65 -8.56 11.71
N ASN A 13 -12.99 -7.65 12.63
CA ASN A 13 -13.98 -6.61 12.39
C ASN A 13 -13.35 -5.25 12.08
N ARG A 14 -12.05 -5.18 12.13
CA ARG A 14 -11.33 -3.94 11.91
C ARG A 14 -11.31 -3.61 10.42
N VAL A 15 -11.57 -2.36 10.10
CA VAL A 15 -11.45 -1.87 8.72
C VAL A 15 -9.95 -1.78 8.39
N PRO A 16 -9.50 -2.43 7.32
CA PRO A 16 -8.10 -2.33 6.93
C PRO A 16 -7.74 -0.91 6.53
N VAL A 17 -6.52 -0.49 6.90
CA VAL A 17 -5.99 0.83 6.59
C VAL A 17 -4.94 0.68 5.49
N LEU A 18 -5.11 1.42 4.41
CA LEU A 18 -4.22 1.38 3.26
C LEU A 18 -3.49 2.72 3.15
N LEU A 19 -2.18 2.66 2.95
CA LEU A 19 -1.39 3.83 2.59
C LEU A 19 -1.23 3.85 1.09
N VAL A 20 -1.55 4.97 0.44
CA VAL A 20 -1.37 5.15 -1.01
C VAL A 20 -0.48 6.36 -1.22
N ALA A 21 0.65 6.16 -1.86
CA ALA A 21 1.62 7.24 -2.11
C ALA A 21 1.85 7.42 -3.60
N ASP A 22 1.60 8.63 -4.09
CA ASP A 22 1.83 9.00 -5.49
C ASP A 22 1.86 10.53 -5.52
N ASP A 23 2.71 11.11 -6.35
CA ASP A 23 2.76 12.58 -6.47
C ASP A 23 1.72 13.11 -7.46
N ASP A 24 1.00 12.26 -8.16
CA ASP A 24 -0.06 12.63 -9.08
C ASP A 24 -1.39 12.69 -8.33
N GLU A 25 -1.94 13.91 -8.16
CA GLU A 25 -3.18 14.12 -7.43
C GLU A 25 -4.38 13.39 -8.05
N ASP A 26 -4.40 13.29 -9.37
CA ASP A 26 -5.51 12.62 -10.05
C ASP A 26 -5.51 11.12 -9.73
N ILE A 27 -4.33 10.52 -9.72
CA ILE A 27 -4.19 9.11 -9.34
C ILE A 27 -4.61 8.91 -7.89
N LEU A 28 -4.14 9.76 -6.98
CA LEU A 28 -4.52 9.67 -5.57
C LEU A 28 -6.03 9.75 -5.39
N THR A 29 -6.66 10.70 -6.07
CA THR A 29 -8.11 10.89 -5.96
C THR A 29 -8.88 9.66 -6.44
N LEU A 30 -8.50 9.13 -7.60
CA LEU A 30 -9.18 7.97 -8.19
C LEU A 30 -8.98 6.73 -7.34
N VAL A 31 -7.76 6.49 -6.90
CA VAL A 31 -7.43 5.31 -6.11
C VAL A 31 -8.10 5.38 -4.73
N GLN A 32 -8.02 6.54 -4.09
CA GLN A 32 -8.65 6.73 -2.78
C GLN A 32 -10.16 6.48 -2.86
N LEU A 33 -10.82 7.03 -3.88
CA LEU A 33 -12.25 6.86 -4.06
C LEU A 33 -12.59 5.38 -4.23
N ARG A 34 -11.86 4.69 -5.10
CA ARG A 34 -12.14 3.28 -5.39
C ARG A 34 -11.94 2.40 -4.17
N LEU A 35 -10.81 2.58 -3.49
CA LEU A 35 -10.51 1.74 -2.33
C LEU A 35 -11.44 2.04 -1.15
N SER A 36 -11.80 3.30 -0.95
CA SER A 36 -12.75 3.67 0.09
C SER A 36 -14.11 3.02 -0.16
N ARG A 37 -14.55 2.96 -1.40
CA ARG A 37 -15.80 2.30 -1.78
C ARG A 37 -15.74 0.79 -1.57
N SER A 38 -14.55 0.23 -1.59
CA SER A 38 -14.35 -1.19 -1.32
C SER A 38 -14.29 -1.52 0.18
N GLY A 39 -14.45 -0.51 1.04
CA GLY A 39 -14.54 -0.71 2.48
C GLY A 39 -13.25 -0.47 3.23
N TYR A 40 -12.24 0.10 2.61
CA TYR A 40 -10.96 0.38 3.28
C TYR A 40 -10.87 1.82 3.75
N GLU A 41 -10.13 2.04 4.81
CA GLU A 41 -9.70 3.39 5.18
C GLU A 41 -8.42 3.69 4.41
N VAL A 42 -8.35 4.85 3.72
CA VAL A 42 -7.21 5.18 2.88
C VAL A 42 -6.53 6.44 3.41
N ILE A 43 -5.23 6.35 3.64
CA ILE A 43 -4.40 7.51 3.95
C ILE A 43 -3.47 7.75 2.78
N VAL A 44 -3.25 9.02 2.42
CA VAL A 44 -2.49 9.35 1.22
C VAL A 44 -1.20 10.09 1.56
N ALA A 45 -0.18 9.86 0.73
CA ALA A 45 1.09 10.56 0.79
C ALA A 45 1.45 11.04 -0.62
N ARG A 46 2.10 12.19 -0.72
CA ARG A 46 2.44 12.80 -1.99
C ARG A 46 3.92 12.75 -2.33
N ASP A 47 4.72 12.25 -1.42
CA ASP A 47 6.15 12.06 -1.64
C ASP A 47 6.64 10.91 -0.75
N GLY A 48 7.87 10.47 -1.01
CA GLY A 48 8.41 9.31 -0.31
C GLY A 48 8.68 9.55 1.17
N GLU A 49 9.04 10.78 1.54
CA GLU A 49 9.29 11.11 2.94
C GLU A 49 8.01 11.04 3.75
N GLU A 50 6.92 11.61 3.22
CA GLU A 50 5.61 11.52 3.85
C GLU A 50 5.12 10.07 3.92
N ALA A 51 5.35 9.30 2.85
CA ALA A 51 4.95 7.90 2.82
C ALA A 51 5.63 7.10 3.93
N LEU A 52 6.94 7.28 4.10
CA LEU A 52 7.66 6.56 5.13
C LEU A 52 7.20 6.97 6.53
N ARG A 53 6.99 8.27 6.75
CA ARG A 53 6.51 8.78 8.03
C ARG A 53 5.14 8.16 8.38
N LEU A 54 4.23 8.14 7.41
CA LEU A 54 2.90 7.57 7.65
C LEU A 54 2.94 6.06 7.86
N ALA A 55 3.82 5.35 7.16
CA ALA A 55 3.99 3.92 7.41
C ALA A 55 4.43 3.66 8.85
N GLN A 56 5.32 4.47 9.37
CA GLN A 56 5.83 4.32 10.73
C GLN A 56 4.81 4.74 11.79
N GLU A 57 4.04 5.79 11.52
CA GLU A 57 3.09 6.31 12.50
C GLU A 57 1.76 5.57 12.51
N ARG A 58 1.29 5.16 11.35
CA ARG A 58 -0.05 4.61 11.22
C ARG A 58 -0.09 3.10 11.05
N HIS A 59 1.03 2.46 10.80
CA HIS A 59 1.13 1.00 10.62
C HIS A 59 0.02 0.45 9.72
N PRO A 60 -0.05 0.88 8.45
CA PRO A 60 -1.11 0.43 7.55
C PRO A 60 -1.04 -1.08 7.32
N ASP A 61 -2.17 -1.65 6.94
CA ASP A 61 -2.27 -3.07 6.62
C ASP A 61 -1.66 -3.39 5.25
N LEU A 62 -1.51 -2.39 4.40
CA LEU A 62 -0.89 -2.51 3.08
C LEU A 62 -0.48 -1.12 2.61
N ALA A 63 0.60 -1.04 1.88
CA ALA A 63 1.07 0.21 1.27
C ALA A 63 1.16 0.06 -0.24
N VAL A 64 0.63 1.04 -0.96
CA VAL A 64 0.72 1.16 -2.42
C VAL A 64 1.62 2.34 -2.70
N LEU A 65 2.78 2.10 -3.29
CA LEU A 65 3.80 3.13 -3.50
C LEU A 65 4.11 3.30 -4.97
N ASP A 66 4.00 4.54 -5.47
CA ASP A 66 4.53 4.88 -6.78
C ASP A 66 6.05 4.81 -6.73
N TRP A 67 6.68 4.28 -7.77
CA TRP A 67 8.14 4.20 -7.82
C TRP A 67 8.76 5.59 -7.89
N MET A 68 8.22 6.46 -8.75
CA MET A 68 8.82 7.78 -9.01
C MET A 68 8.12 8.86 -8.21
N MET A 69 8.70 9.20 -7.06
CA MET A 69 8.18 10.26 -6.20
C MET A 69 9.29 11.20 -5.78
N PRO A 70 8.96 12.49 -5.49
CA PRO A 70 9.94 13.40 -4.90
C PRO A 70 10.42 12.92 -3.53
N LYS A 71 11.59 13.37 -3.14
CA LYS A 71 12.21 13.20 -1.82
C LYS A 71 12.72 11.79 -1.56
N ALA A 72 11.97 10.77 -1.92
CA ALA A 72 12.42 9.38 -1.88
C ALA A 72 11.58 8.58 -2.85
N SER A 73 12.20 7.69 -3.61
CA SER A 73 11.48 6.82 -4.53
C SER A 73 10.70 5.76 -3.78
N GLY A 74 9.71 5.16 -4.45
CA GLY A 74 8.97 4.05 -3.86
C GLY A 74 9.87 2.89 -3.47
N LEU A 75 10.92 2.64 -4.25
CA LEU A 75 11.88 1.58 -3.93
C LEU A 75 12.65 1.90 -2.66
N GLU A 76 13.08 3.15 -2.50
CA GLU A 76 13.77 3.57 -1.28
C GLU A 76 12.87 3.47 -0.05
N VAL A 77 11.59 3.86 -0.20
CA VAL A 77 10.61 3.74 0.88
C VAL A 77 10.40 2.28 1.24
N LEU A 78 10.25 1.42 0.23
CA LEU A 78 10.09 -0.01 0.44
C LEU A 78 11.26 -0.59 1.23
N ARG A 79 12.48 -0.25 0.84
CA ARG A 79 13.68 -0.73 1.54
C ARG A 79 13.70 -0.27 2.99
N ALA A 80 13.31 0.98 3.24
CA ALA A 80 13.25 1.51 4.60
C ALA A 80 12.18 0.81 5.44
N ILE A 81 11.03 0.53 4.84
CA ILE A 81 9.95 -0.21 5.49
C ILE A 81 10.43 -1.61 5.90
N ARG A 82 11.13 -2.31 5.00
CA ARG A 82 11.64 -3.65 5.29
C ARG A 82 12.77 -3.67 6.32
N ALA A 83 13.53 -2.58 6.39
CA ALA A 83 14.67 -2.50 7.32
C ALA A 83 14.25 -2.22 8.76
N ASN A 84 13.04 -1.75 9.01
CA ASN A 84 12.55 -1.43 10.34
C ASN A 84 11.65 -2.57 10.83
N ALA A 85 12.01 -3.16 11.98
CA ALA A 85 11.28 -4.31 12.53
C ALA A 85 9.78 -4.02 12.73
N GLU A 86 9.43 -2.76 13.03
CA GLU A 86 8.03 -2.39 13.29
C GLU A 86 7.18 -2.34 12.03
N THR A 87 7.81 -2.16 10.86
CA THR A 87 7.09 -2.04 9.58
C THR A 87 7.45 -3.16 8.60
N ALA A 88 8.39 -4.02 8.95
CA ALA A 88 8.95 -5.00 8.01
C ALA A 88 7.92 -5.93 7.38
N ASP A 89 6.79 -6.15 8.04
CA ASP A 89 5.76 -7.08 7.56
C ASP A 89 4.66 -6.40 6.74
N ILE A 90 4.70 -5.09 6.58
CA ILE A 90 3.67 -4.39 5.79
C ILE A 90 3.80 -4.82 4.33
N PRO A 91 2.76 -5.43 3.73
CA PRO A 91 2.82 -5.77 2.31
C PRO A 91 2.84 -4.49 1.47
N VAL A 92 3.74 -4.46 0.48
CA VAL A 92 3.93 -3.29 -0.38
C VAL A 92 3.69 -3.67 -1.83
N VAL A 93 2.83 -2.89 -2.49
CA VAL A 93 2.58 -2.98 -3.93
C VAL A 93 3.24 -1.77 -4.57
N LEU A 94 4.08 -2.00 -5.58
CA LEU A 94 4.70 -0.90 -6.33
C LEU A 94 3.86 -0.58 -7.57
N LEU A 95 3.61 0.71 -7.79
CA LEU A 95 2.97 1.21 -9.01
C LEU A 95 4.03 1.94 -9.82
N THR A 96 4.12 1.67 -11.12
CA THR A 96 5.16 2.35 -11.88
C THR A 96 5.00 2.21 -13.39
N ALA A 97 5.46 3.23 -14.13
CA ALA A 97 5.67 3.12 -15.57
C ALA A 97 6.92 2.32 -15.91
N ARG A 98 7.76 1.97 -14.93
CA ARG A 98 8.99 1.20 -15.11
C ARG A 98 8.67 -0.28 -15.02
N ALA A 99 8.35 -0.89 -16.17
CA ALA A 99 7.84 -2.27 -16.19
C ALA A 99 8.77 -3.23 -16.93
N SER A 100 10.07 -2.92 -17.07
CA SER A 100 11.03 -3.88 -17.64
C SER A 100 11.20 -5.05 -16.67
N GLU A 101 11.65 -6.19 -17.18
CA GLU A 101 11.91 -7.35 -16.33
C GLU A 101 12.89 -7.02 -15.21
N ALA A 102 13.92 -6.25 -15.52
CA ALA A 102 14.92 -5.86 -14.51
C ALA A 102 14.31 -4.99 -13.42
N ASP A 103 13.44 -4.04 -13.78
CA ASP A 103 12.78 -3.19 -12.79
C ASP A 103 11.82 -4.00 -11.91
N VAL A 104 11.03 -4.87 -12.51
CA VAL A 104 10.12 -5.74 -11.76
C VAL A 104 10.91 -6.60 -10.78
N GLN A 105 12.00 -7.21 -11.25
CA GLN A 105 12.82 -8.05 -10.39
C GLN A 105 13.44 -7.26 -9.25
N GLN A 106 13.89 -6.04 -9.52
CA GLN A 106 14.47 -5.18 -8.48
C GLN A 106 13.45 -4.89 -7.38
N GLY A 107 12.20 -4.59 -7.77
CA GLY A 107 11.14 -4.35 -6.79
C GLY A 107 10.81 -5.58 -5.96
N LEU A 108 10.70 -6.74 -6.62
CA LEU A 108 10.41 -7.98 -5.91
C LEU A 108 11.57 -8.37 -4.99
N ASP A 109 12.81 -8.21 -5.43
CA ASP A 109 13.98 -8.51 -4.62
C ASP A 109 14.07 -7.59 -3.39
N ALA A 110 13.58 -6.36 -3.52
CA ALA A 110 13.53 -5.42 -2.38
C ALA A 110 12.40 -5.75 -1.42
N GLY A 111 11.50 -6.66 -1.77
CA GLY A 111 10.47 -7.12 -0.87
C GLY A 111 9.05 -6.69 -1.21
N ALA A 112 8.79 -6.18 -2.43
CA ALA A 112 7.43 -5.90 -2.86
C ALA A 112 6.67 -7.23 -3.02
N VAL A 113 5.39 -7.23 -2.62
CA VAL A 113 4.56 -8.42 -2.78
C VAL A 113 3.88 -8.45 -4.15
N ASP A 114 3.79 -7.29 -4.80
CA ASP A 114 3.21 -7.19 -6.13
C ASP A 114 3.71 -5.93 -6.83
N TYR A 115 3.47 -5.87 -8.14
CA TYR A 115 3.99 -4.82 -9.00
C TYR A 115 2.95 -4.55 -10.08
N ILE A 116 2.47 -3.33 -10.17
CA ILE A 116 1.43 -2.97 -11.14
C ILE A 116 1.97 -1.89 -12.07
N ALA A 117 1.92 -2.17 -13.38
CA ALA A 117 2.40 -1.23 -14.39
C ALA A 117 1.36 -0.13 -14.63
N LYS A 118 1.83 1.10 -14.80
CA LYS A 118 1.00 2.22 -15.24
C LYS A 118 0.95 2.24 -16.77
N PRO A 119 -0.17 2.58 -17.36
CA PRO A 119 -1.44 2.92 -16.73
C PRO A 119 -2.18 1.67 -16.23
N PHE A 120 -2.91 1.83 -15.15
CA PHE A 120 -3.71 0.73 -14.58
C PHE A 120 -5.13 1.24 -14.34
N SER A 121 -6.08 0.33 -14.18
CA SER A 121 -7.43 0.72 -13.75
C SER A 121 -7.52 0.69 -12.23
N PRO A 122 -8.27 1.60 -11.61
CA PRO A 122 -8.49 1.53 -10.16
C PRO A 122 -9.10 0.20 -9.72
N GLN A 123 -9.92 -0.42 -10.57
CA GLN A 123 -10.50 -1.72 -10.28
C GLN A 123 -9.43 -2.84 -10.22
N GLU A 124 -8.46 -2.79 -11.11
CA GLU A 124 -7.34 -3.76 -11.08
C GLU A 124 -6.59 -3.65 -9.77
N LEU A 125 -6.28 -2.43 -9.34
CA LEU A 125 -5.61 -2.22 -8.07
C LEU A 125 -6.45 -2.73 -6.90
N ALA A 126 -7.75 -2.43 -6.90
CA ALA A 126 -8.63 -2.89 -5.82
C ALA A 126 -8.68 -4.42 -5.76
N THR A 127 -8.69 -5.10 -6.89
CA THR A 127 -8.67 -6.56 -6.94
C THR A 127 -7.37 -7.11 -6.34
N ARG A 128 -6.22 -6.51 -6.71
CA ARG A 128 -4.93 -6.95 -6.18
C ARG A 128 -4.84 -6.74 -4.68
N VAL A 129 -5.32 -5.60 -4.19
CA VAL A 129 -5.35 -5.31 -2.75
C VAL A 129 -6.21 -6.35 -2.03
N HIS A 130 -7.39 -6.62 -2.55
CA HIS A 130 -8.28 -7.60 -1.95
C HIS A 130 -7.62 -8.98 -1.88
N ASP A 131 -6.97 -9.41 -2.96
CA ASP A 131 -6.28 -10.70 -3.01
C ASP A 131 -5.15 -10.78 -1.98
N ILE A 132 -4.40 -9.71 -1.82
CA ILE A 132 -3.27 -9.69 -0.88
C ILE A 132 -3.76 -9.74 0.56
N LEU A 133 -4.79 -8.99 0.88
CA LEU A 133 -5.32 -8.94 2.25
C LEU A 133 -6.15 -10.17 2.60
N GLY A 134 -6.58 -10.93 1.63
CA GLY A 134 -7.35 -12.14 1.87
C GLY A 134 -8.75 -11.86 2.39
N ALA A 135 -9.28 -10.69 2.13
CA ALA A 135 -10.55 -10.30 2.73
C ALA A 135 -11.74 -10.59 1.82
#